data_81c92a6299446d285196041ecb963503
#
_entry.id   81c92a6299446d285196041ecb963503
#
_cell.length_a   1.000
_cell.length_b   1.000
_cell.length_c   1.000
_cell.angle_alpha   90.00
_cell.angle_beta   90.00
_cell.angle_gamma   90.00
#
_symmetry.space_group_name_H-M   'P 1'
#
loop_
_entity.id
_entity.type
_entity.pdbx_description
1 polymer ?
#
loop_
_entity_poly.entity_id
_entity_poly.type
_entity_poly.pdbx_seq_one_letter_code
_entity_poly.pdbx_strand_id
1 'polypeptide(L)'
;MKFWLNGVERSVGEPLLSPLDRGFTLADGLFETMRARNGVIFRLDAHLDRLCVGARLLGIPIPPALRDHVAAAARSALAAGYVHASVRLTVTRGPAPPGLAPPPHPAPTLALGIAPFTPPDAPRPIVAAMASARRNEYALTAGIKTLAYTESVLALAQAKAAGADDAIFLDTAGHVSEATASNLFALLDGILVTPPLGCGVLPGITRATVLALAPALGIAAEERELAEPELAAASEMFLTSSIREIAPLVRIETIAIGTGRCGPVTQQFIDAYAALVRDECHA
;
A
#
# COMPACT_ATOMS: atom_id res chain seq x y z
N MET A 1 -4.10 -19.26 7.45
CA MET A 1 -4.61 -18.36 6.41
C MET A 1 -5.94 -18.89 5.91
N LYS A 2 -6.93 -18.03 5.77
CA LYS A 2 -8.21 -18.33 5.10
C LYS A 2 -8.22 -17.72 3.70
N PHE A 3 -8.93 -18.37 2.78
CA PHE A 3 -8.93 -17.97 1.38
C PHE A 3 -10.33 -18.11 0.75
N TRP A 4 -10.74 -17.14 -0.05
CA TRP A 4 -12.00 -17.16 -0.81
C TRP A 4 -11.69 -16.89 -2.29
N LEU A 5 -12.35 -17.63 -3.15
CA LEU A 5 -12.35 -17.40 -4.59
C LEU A 5 -13.78 -17.15 -5.06
N ASN A 6 -14.01 -16.01 -5.69
CA ASN A 6 -15.33 -15.57 -6.17
C ASN A 6 -16.43 -15.68 -5.09
N GLY A 7 -16.09 -15.28 -3.84
CA GLY A 7 -16.98 -15.30 -2.70
C GLY A 7 -17.16 -16.65 -1.99
N VAL A 8 -16.54 -17.73 -2.49
CA VAL A 8 -16.62 -19.07 -1.89
C VAL A 8 -15.32 -19.38 -1.14
N GLU A 9 -15.42 -19.77 0.15
CA GLU A 9 -14.25 -20.20 0.95
C GLU A 9 -13.67 -21.49 0.34
N ARG A 10 -12.33 -21.55 0.23
CA ARG A 10 -11.58 -22.62 -0.41
C ARG A 10 -10.39 -23.04 0.43
N SER A 11 -9.94 -24.28 0.24
CA SER A 11 -8.69 -24.77 0.81
C SER A 11 -7.50 -24.23 0.01
N VAL A 12 -6.46 -23.76 0.71
CA VAL A 12 -5.29 -23.13 0.08
C VAL A 12 -4.49 -24.09 -0.83
N GLY A 13 -4.63 -25.39 -0.65
CA GLY A 13 -3.94 -26.42 -1.44
C GLY A 13 -4.65 -26.85 -2.73
N GLU A 14 -5.85 -26.34 -3.03
CA GLU A 14 -6.60 -26.72 -4.22
C GLU A 14 -6.11 -25.92 -5.46
N PRO A 15 -6.13 -26.53 -6.68
CA PRO A 15 -5.87 -25.79 -7.91
C PRO A 15 -7.09 -24.86 -8.22
N LEU A 16 -6.94 -23.56 -7.94
CA LEU A 16 -8.08 -22.64 -7.91
C LEU A 16 -8.13 -21.68 -9.08
N LEU A 17 -7.01 -21.37 -9.70
CA LEU A 17 -6.95 -20.39 -10.78
C LEU A 17 -6.76 -21.07 -12.13
N SER A 18 -7.48 -20.57 -13.13
CA SER A 18 -7.24 -20.95 -14.52
C SER A 18 -5.82 -20.53 -14.96
N PRO A 19 -5.06 -21.37 -15.65
CA PRO A 19 -3.79 -20.97 -16.25
C PRO A 19 -3.97 -19.90 -17.33
N LEU A 20 -5.19 -19.69 -17.82
CA LEU A 20 -5.55 -18.64 -18.78
C LEU A 20 -6.03 -17.35 -18.11
N ASP A 21 -5.99 -17.25 -16.77
CA ASP A 21 -6.33 -16.02 -16.07
C ASP A 21 -5.37 -14.89 -16.46
N ARG A 22 -5.92 -13.76 -16.90
CA ARG A 22 -5.13 -12.64 -17.40
C ARG A 22 -4.29 -11.95 -16.31
N GLY A 23 -4.71 -12.04 -15.05
CA GLY A 23 -3.88 -11.60 -13.93
C GLY A 23 -2.61 -12.42 -13.80
N PHE A 24 -2.69 -13.74 -14.05
CA PHE A 24 -1.52 -14.63 -14.05
C PHE A 24 -0.65 -14.45 -15.31
N THR A 25 -1.25 -14.31 -16.50
CA THR A 25 -0.52 -14.28 -17.78
C THR A 25 0.01 -12.89 -18.15
N LEU A 26 -0.67 -11.80 -17.74
CA LEU A 26 -0.40 -10.42 -18.18
C LEU A 26 -0.35 -9.40 -17.03
N ALA A 27 -0.48 -9.82 -15.78
CA ALA A 27 -0.70 -8.91 -14.64
C ALA A 27 -1.92 -7.97 -14.84
N ASP A 28 -2.91 -8.38 -15.65
CA ASP A 28 -4.10 -7.60 -15.98
C ASP A 28 -5.11 -7.68 -14.83
N GLY A 29 -4.90 -6.82 -13.86
CA GLY A 29 -5.71 -6.77 -12.64
C GLY A 29 -5.16 -5.79 -11.60
N LEU A 30 -5.82 -5.78 -10.47
CA LEU A 30 -5.63 -4.85 -9.35
C LEU A 30 -5.54 -5.61 -8.04
N PHE A 31 -5.02 -4.95 -7.01
CA PHE A 31 -5.10 -5.50 -5.67
C PHE A 31 -5.24 -4.43 -4.59
N GLU A 32 -5.76 -4.84 -3.46
CA GLU A 32 -5.69 -4.11 -2.20
C GLU A 32 -5.00 -4.95 -1.13
N THR A 33 -4.28 -4.26 -0.25
CA THR A 33 -3.73 -4.85 0.97
C THR A 33 -4.23 -4.01 2.13
N MET A 34 -4.97 -4.64 3.01
CA MET A 34 -5.71 -3.97 4.09
C MET A 34 -5.34 -4.62 5.42
N ARG A 35 -5.54 -3.90 6.50
CA ARG A 35 -5.40 -4.41 7.86
C ARG A 35 -6.77 -4.57 8.49
N ALA A 36 -7.02 -5.73 9.09
CA ALA A 36 -8.19 -5.97 9.92
C ALA A 36 -7.79 -6.08 11.39
N ARG A 37 -8.65 -5.55 12.27
CA ARG A 37 -8.59 -5.70 13.71
C ARG A 37 -9.99 -5.98 14.23
N ASN A 38 -10.15 -6.95 15.12
CA ASN A 38 -11.44 -7.36 15.67
C ASN A 38 -12.51 -7.64 14.59
N GLY A 39 -12.11 -8.20 13.44
CA GLY A 39 -13.01 -8.49 12.31
C GLY A 39 -13.45 -7.27 11.49
N VAL A 40 -12.97 -6.07 11.82
CA VAL A 40 -13.22 -4.82 11.10
C VAL A 40 -11.97 -4.47 10.27
N ILE A 41 -12.18 -4.19 8.98
CA ILE A 41 -11.09 -3.70 8.12
C ILE A 41 -11.04 -2.17 8.24
N PHE A 42 -9.89 -1.65 8.66
CA PHE A 42 -9.67 -0.21 8.75
C PHE A 42 -9.80 0.44 7.37
N ARG A 43 -10.68 1.45 7.29
CA ARG A 43 -10.93 2.22 6.06
C ARG A 43 -11.33 1.37 4.85
N LEU A 44 -12.12 0.32 5.05
CA LEU A 44 -12.56 -0.59 3.98
C LEU A 44 -13.11 0.16 2.76
N ASP A 45 -13.99 1.13 2.98
CA ASP A 45 -14.63 1.86 1.88
C ASP A 45 -13.60 2.63 1.04
N ALA A 46 -12.63 3.31 1.67
CA ALA A 46 -11.57 4.03 0.96
C ALA A 46 -10.67 3.08 0.13
N HIS A 47 -10.40 1.87 0.63
CA HIS A 47 -9.70 0.84 -0.14
C HIS A 47 -10.51 0.38 -1.35
N LEU A 48 -11.79 0.13 -1.18
CA LEU A 48 -12.65 -0.32 -2.28
C LEU A 48 -12.92 0.79 -3.30
N ASP A 49 -13.05 2.04 -2.86
CA ASP A 49 -13.15 3.20 -3.76
C ASP A 49 -11.92 3.33 -4.65
N ARG A 50 -10.71 3.21 -4.07
CA ARG A 50 -9.46 3.21 -4.83
C ARG A 50 -9.38 2.03 -5.82
N LEU A 51 -9.76 0.84 -5.39
CA LEU A 51 -9.87 -0.33 -6.28
C LEU A 51 -10.82 -0.06 -7.44
N CYS A 52 -12.01 0.51 -7.16
CA CYS A 52 -13.02 0.83 -8.18
C CYS A 52 -12.53 1.90 -9.17
N VAL A 53 -11.73 2.88 -8.72
CA VAL A 53 -11.10 3.86 -9.62
C VAL A 53 -10.20 3.13 -10.62
N GLY A 54 -9.29 2.27 -10.15
CA GLY A 54 -8.42 1.49 -11.02
C GLY A 54 -9.19 0.52 -11.92
N ALA A 55 -10.22 -0.13 -11.39
CA ALA A 55 -11.05 -1.06 -12.16
C ALA A 55 -11.79 -0.39 -13.32
N ARG A 56 -12.31 0.83 -13.10
CA ARG A 56 -12.90 1.65 -14.18
C ARG A 56 -11.89 1.97 -15.26
N LEU A 57 -10.68 2.39 -14.89
CA LEU A 57 -9.61 2.68 -15.86
C LEU A 57 -9.28 1.44 -16.71
N LEU A 58 -9.16 0.28 -16.06
CA LEU A 58 -8.83 -0.97 -16.76
C LEU A 58 -10.05 -1.60 -17.46
N GLY A 59 -11.28 -1.11 -17.25
CA GLY A 59 -12.50 -1.73 -17.78
C GLY A 59 -12.78 -3.13 -17.18
N ILE A 60 -12.47 -3.32 -15.89
CA ILE A 60 -12.76 -4.54 -15.14
C ILE A 60 -14.04 -4.32 -14.31
N PRO A 61 -15.16 -5.06 -14.58
CA PRO A 61 -16.37 -4.90 -13.80
C PRO A 61 -16.18 -5.41 -12.37
N ILE A 62 -16.61 -4.62 -11.39
CA ILE A 62 -16.59 -5.00 -9.97
C ILE A 62 -17.99 -5.44 -9.53
N PRO A 63 -18.15 -6.64 -8.94
CA PRO A 63 -19.42 -7.09 -8.43
C PRO A 63 -19.98 -6.17 -7.33
N PRO A 64 -21.27 -5.81 -7.34
CA PRO A 64 -21.87 -4.94 -6.32
C PRO A 64 -21.71 -5.46 -4.88
N ALA A 65 -21.72 -6.79 -4.70
CA ALA A 65 -21.60 -7.45 -3.41
C ALA A 65 -20.16 -7.54 -2.87
N LEU A 66 -19.15 -6.97 -3.56
CA LEU A 66 -17.73 -7.10 -3.17
C LEU A 66 -17.50 -6.63 -1.73
N ARG A 67 -18.05 -5.49 -1.33
CA ARG A 67 -17.91 -4.92 0.01
C ARG A 67 -18.39 -5.90 1.09
N ASP A 68 -19.58 -6.44 0.91
CA ASP A 68 -20.19 -7.36 1.87
C ASP A 68 -19.42 -8.67 1.97
N HIS A 69 -18.92 -9.19 0.85
CA HIS A 69 -18.08 -10.39 0.82
C HIS A 69 -16.78 -10.18 1.59
N VAL A 70 -16.08 -9.05 1.38
CA VAL A 70 -14.82 -8.74 2.06
C VAL A 70 -15.05 -8.55 3.56
N ALA A 71 -16.11 -7.83 3.95
CA ALA A 71 -16.45 -7.63 5.35
C ALA A 71 -16.86 -8.93 6.06
N ALA A 72 -17.64 -9.79 5.39
CA ALA A 72 -18.05 -11.09 5.93
C ALA A 72 -16.85 -12.02 6.13
N ALA A 73 -15.89 -12.03 5.19
CA ALA A 73 -14.67 -12.81 5.29
C ALA A 73 -13.79 -12.35 6.47
N ALA A 74 -13.69 -11.04 6.72
CA ALA A 74 -12.94 -10.51 7.87
C ALA A 74 -13.58 -10.95 9.21
N ARG A 75 -14.91 -10.93 9.32
CA ARG A 75 -15.63 -11.47 10.49
C ARG A 75 -15.42 -12.98 10.67
N SER A 76 -15.43 -13.74 9.56
CA SER A 76 -15.13 -15.18 9.59
C SER A 76 -13.71 -15.47 10.07
N ALA A 77 -12.74 -14.61 9.70
CA ALA A 77 -11.37 -14.73 10.17
C ALA A 77 -11.26 -14.44 11.68
N LEU A 78 -11.99 -13.42 12.20
CA LEU A 78 -12.07 -13.15 13.64
C LEU A 78 -12.63 -14.35 14.41
N ALA A 79 -13.73 -14.96 13.92
CA ALA A 79 -14.31 -16.16 14.54
C ALA A 79 -13.34 -17.35 14.58
N ALA A 80 -12.34 -17.37 13.68
CA ALA A 80 -11.22 -18.32 13.70
C ALA A 80 -10.02 -17.87 14.55
N GLY A 81 -10.17 -16.81 15.37
CA GLY A 81 -9.14 -16.32 16.30
C GLY A 81 -8.17 -15.29 15.70
N TYR A 82 -8.40 -14.78 14.48
CA TYR A 82 -7.52 -13.75 13.87
C TYR A 82 -7.91 -12.34 14.33
N VAL A 83 -7.54 -11.99 15.56
CA VAL A 83 -7.80 -10.64 16.13
C VAL A 83 -7.15 -9.55 15.29
N HIS A 84 -5.92 -9.78 14.84
CA HIS A 84 -5.25 -8.96 13.83
C HIS A 84 -5.02 -9.79 12.57
N ALA A 85 -5.32 -9.22 11.41
CA ALA A 85 -5.13 -9.90 10.14
C ALA A 85 -4.66 -8.96 9.04
N SER A 86 -3.86 -9.48 8.14
CA SER A 86 -3.62 -8.90 6.83
C SER A 86 -4.63 -9.45 5.84
N VAL A 87 -5.24 -8.56 5.05
CA VAL A 87 -6.26 -8.89 4.06
C VAL A 87 -5.72 -8.50 2.69
N ARG A 88 -5.59 -9.47 1.80
CA ARG A 88 -5.21 -9.27 0.40
C ARG A 88 -6.40 -9.57 -0.49
N LEU A 89 -6.93 -8.54 -1.13
CA LEU A 89 -7.93 -8.66 -2.20
C LEU A 89 -7.21 -8.50 -3.55
N THR A 90 -7.35 -9.47 -4.43
CA THR A 90 -6.85 -9.43 -5.81
C THR A 90 -8.03 -9.56 -6.76
N VAL A 91 -8.09 -8.70 -7.74
CA VAL A 91 -9.12 -8.69 -8.79
C VAL A 91 -8.42 -8.73 -10.13
N THR A 92 -8.64 -9.78 -10.91
CA THR A 92 -8.14 -9.87 -12.28
C THR A 92 -9.27 -9.67 -13.27
N ARG A 93 -8.94 -9.46 -14.56
CA ARG A 93 -9.94 -9.49 -15.63
C ARG A 93 -10.58 -10.86 -15.81
N GLY A 94 -9.99 -11.92 -15.22
CA GLY A 94 -10.42 -13.30 -15.37
C GLY A 94 -9.76 -14.02 -16.55
N PRO A 95 -10.15 -15.28 -16.79
CA PRO A 95 -9.61 -16.09 -17.87
C PRO A 95 -10.09 -15.60 -19.25
N ALA A 96 -9.17 -15.62 -20.21
CA ALA A 96 -9.46 -15.33 -21.62
C ALA A 96 -8.50 -16.09 -22.54
N PRO A 97 -8.84 -16.23 -23.84
CA PRO A 97 -7.89 -16.72 -24.84
C PRO A 97 -6.60 -15.88 -24.86
N PRO A 98 -5.44 -16.46 -25.29
CA PRO A 98 -4.20 -15.72 -25.42
C PRO A 98 -4.34 -14.50 -26.32
N GLY A 99 -3.67 -13.39 -25.93
CA GLY A 99 -3.64 -12.14 -26.68
C GLY A 99 -3.77 -10.91 -25.77
N LEU A 100 -3.41 -9.73 -26.30
CA LEU A 100 -3.45 -8.48 -25.54
C LEU A 100 -4.85 -7.88 -25.48
N ALA A 101 -5.68 -8.08 -26.51
CA ALA A 101 -7.04 -7.53 -26.53
C ALA A 101 -7.87 -8.05 -25.35
N PRO A 102 -8.51 -7.17 -24.57
CA PRO A 102 -9.40 -7.62 -23.52
C PRO A 102 -10.64 -8.32 -24.11
N PRO A 103 -11.19 -9.35 -23.43
CA PRO A 103 -12.42 -10.00 -23.89
C PRO A 103 -13.60 -9.02 -23.83
N PRO A 104 -14.58 -9.12 -24.74
CA PRO A 104 -15.72 -8.20 -24.77
C PRO A 104 -16.61 -8.32 -23.52
N HIS A 105 -16.63 -9.50 -22.89
CA HIS A 105 -17.37 -9.79 -21.69
C HIS A 105 -16.43 -10.39 -20.63
N PRO A 106 -15.68 -9.56 -19.89
CA PRO A 106 -14.78 -10.08 -18.87
C PRO A 106 -15.54 -10.72 -17.71
N ALA A 107 -15.02 -11.84 -17.21
CA ALA A 107 -15.51 -12.53 -16.03
C ALA A 107 -14.45 -12.44 -14.92
N PRO A 108 -14.44 -11.39 -14.10
CA PRO A 108 -13.37 -11.14 -13.15
C PRO A 108 -13.17 -12.27 -12.16
N THR A 109 -11.93 -12.57 -11.85
CA THR A 109 -11.58 -13.46 -10.73
C THR A 109 -11.31 -12.62 -9.49
N LEU A 110 -12.02 -12.93 -8.40
CA LEU A 110 -11.85 -12.28 -7.10
C LEU A 110 -11.17 -13.27 -6.15
N ALA A 111 -9.93 -13.00 -5.77
CA ALA A 111 -9.18 -13.80 -4.81
C ALA A 111 -8.96 -12.99 -3.53
N LEU A 112 -9.49 -13.48 -2.41
CA LEU A 112 -9.37 -12.84 -1.10
C LEU A 112 -8.63 -13.78 -0.14
N GLY A 113 -7.44 -13.37 0.28
CA GLY A 113 -6.64 -14.06 1.30
C GLY A 113 -6.63 -13.28 2.62
N ILE A 114 -6.87 -13.96 3.73
CA ILE A 114 -6.76 -13.40 5.07
C ILE A 114 -5.81 -14.24 5.89
N ALA A 115 -4.73 -13.61 6.36
CA ALA A 115 -3.70 -14.24 7.18
C ALA A 115 -3.63 -13.58 8.55
N PRO A 116 -3.38 -14.34 9.64
CA PRO A 116 -3.11 -13.74 10.94
C PRO A 116 -1.89 -12.81 10.82
N PHE A 117 -1.94 -11.72 11.54
CA PHE A 117 -0.88 -10.73 11.58
C PHE A 117 -0.57 -10.38 13.04
N THR A 118 0.70 -10.46 13.42
CA THR A 118 1.14 -10.00 14.74
C THR A 118 1.75 -8.61 14.57
N PRO A 119 1.09 -7.55 15.07
CA PRO A 119 1.69 -6.22 15.03
C PRO A 119 2.95 -6.22 15.90
N PRO A 120 4.03 -5.53 15.48
CA PRO A 120 5.18 -5.35 16.34
C PRO A 120 4.82 -4.46 17.54
N ASP A 121 5.52 -4.64 18.67
CA ASP A 121 5.32 -3.83 19.88
C ASP A 121 5.60 -2.35 19.65
N ALA A 122 6.52 -2.04 18.73
CA ALA A 122 6.82 -0.69 18.26
C ALA A 122 7.14 -0.69 16.76
N PRO A 123 6.87 0.41 16.03
CA PRO A 123 7.24 0.53 14.62
C PRO A 123 8.74 0.34 14.43
N ARG A 124 9.11 -0.59 13.53
CA ARG A 124 10.50 -0.86 13.23
C ARG A 124 11.09 0.29 12.40
N PRO A 125 12.21 0.90 12.82
CA PRO A 125 12.93 1.88 12.02
C PRO A 125 13.38 1.27 10.67
N ILE A 126 13.28 2.06 9.61
CA ILE A 126 13.60 1.67 8.24
C ILE A 126 14.91 2.33 7.81
N VAL A 127 15.74 1.55 7.14
CA VAL A 127 16.86 2.02 6.35
C VAL A 127 16.48 1.85 4.88
N ALA A 128 16.60 2.90 4.07
CA ALA A 128 16.31 2.82 2.63
C ALA A 128 17.59 3.01 1.79
N ALA A 129 17.53 2.48 0.57
CA ALA A 129 18.43 2.81 -0.53
C ALA A 129 17.70 3.64 -1.58
N MET A 130 18.43 4.36 -2.43
CA MET A 130 17.82 4.93 -3.62
C MET A 130 17.65 3.84 -4.69
N ALA A 131 16.47 3.79 -5.32
CA ALA A 131 16.22 2.85 -6.40
C ALA A 131 16.99 3.26 -7.66
N SER A 132 17.59 2.30 -8.36
CA SER A 132 18.26 2.55 -9.65
C SER A 132 17.29 2.86 -10.80
N ALA A 133 16.02 2.43 -10.66
CA ALA A 133 14.95 2.71 -11.61
C ALA A 133 14.18 4.00 -11.23
N ARG A 134 13.49 4.57 -12.21
CA ARG A 134 12.61 5.74 -12.03
C ARG A 134 11.15 5.33 -12.14
N ARG A 135 10.27 5.92 -11.33
CA ARG A 135 8.83 5.84 -11.56
C ARG A 135 8.48 6.64 -12.80
N ASN A 136 7.74 6.04 -13.72
CA ASN A 136 7.20 6.76 -14.85
C ASN A 136 5.82 7.33 -14.50
N GLU A 137 5.78 8.59 -14.12
CA GLU A 137 4.56 9.31 -13.77
C GLU A 137 3.61 9.51 -14.95
N TYR A 138 4.10 9.35 -16.18
CA TYR A 138 3.31 9.40 -17.41
C TYR A 138 2.73 8.04 -17.82
N ALA A 139 3.03 6.97 -17.08
CA ALA A 139 2.45 5.65 -17.38
C ALA A 139 0.93 5.69 -17.22
N LEU A 140 0.19 5.03 -18.13
CA LEU A 140 -1.27 4.96 -18.08
C LEU A 140 -1.79 4.38 -16.75
N THR A 141 -0.95 3.66 -16.03
CA THR A 141 -1.26 3.03 -14.74
C THR A 141 -0.61 3.74 -13.54
N ALA A 142 -0.01 4.93 -13.73
CA ALA A 142 0.53 5.72 -12.63
C ALA A 142 -0.57 6.02 -11.59
N GLY A 143 -0.25 5.89 -10.31
CA GLY A 143 -1.21 6.06 -9.22
C GLY A 143 -2.24 4.93 -9.07
N ILE A 144 -2.19 3.88 -9.88
CA ILE A 144 -3.10 2.72 -9.84
C ILE A 144 -2.41 1.51 -9.22
N LYS A 145 -3.10 0.82 -8.32
CA LYS A 145 -2.58 -0.37 -7.62
C LYS A 145 -2.78 -1.64 -8.46
N THR A 146 -2.06 -1.71 -9.60
CA THR A 146 -2.11 -2.86 -10.53
C THR A 146 -1.31 -4.06 -10.00
N LEU A 147 -1.44 -5.21 -10.65
CA LEU A 147 -0.64 -6.41 -10.34
C LEU A 147 0.82 -6.34 -10.84
N ALA A 148 1.17 -5.35 -11.67
CA ALA A 148 2.49 -5.19 -12.27
C ALA A 148 3.51 -4.61 -11.25
N TYR A 149 3.87 -5.39 -10.23
CA TYR A 149 4.78 -4.98 -9.14
C TYR A 149 6.22 -5.47 -9.31
N THR A 150 6.58 -6.00 -10.47
CA THR A 150 7.91 -6.59 -10.72
C THR A 150 9.03 -5.57 -10.51
N GLU A 151 8.85 -4.31 -10.93
CA GLU A 151 9.82 -3.24 -10.71
C GLU A 151 10.06 -2.99 -9.21
N SER A 152 9.00 -2.90 -8.40
CA SER A 152 9.12 -2.76 -6.95
C SER A 152 9.78 -3.99 -6.29
N VAL A 153 9.50 -5.20 -6.79
CA VAL A 153 10.15 -6.43 -6.31
C VAL A 153 11.64 -6.40 -6.58
N LEU A 154 12.06 -6.01 -7.78
CA LEU A 154 13.47 -5.90 -8.15
C LEU A 154 14.20 -4.82 -7.34
N ALA A 155 13.60 -3.63 -7.20
CA ALA A 155 14.18 -2.55 -6.40
C ALA A 155 14.33 -2.96 -4.92
N LEU A 156 13.32 -3.63 -4.34
CA LEU A 156 13.41 -4.15 -2.98
C LEU A 156 14.51 -5.21 -2.84
N ALA A 157 14.65 -6.11 -3.82
CA ALA A 157 15.70 -7.13 -3.82
C ALA A 157 17.11 -6.50 -3.86
N GLN A 158 17.31 -5.47 -4.69
CA GLN A 158 18.56 -4.69 -4.75
C GLN A 158 18.85 -3.97 -3.42
N ALA A 159 17.86 -3.31 -2.84
CA ALA A 159 17.97 -2.66 -1.53
C ALA A 159 18.37 -3.67 -0.43
N LYS A 160 17.72 -4.83 -0.40
CA LYS A 160 18.05 -5.89 0.57
C LYS A 160 19.47 -6.42 0.38
N ALA A 161 19.94 -6.59 -0.85
CA ALA A 161 21.32 -6.99 -1.12
C ALA A 161 22.33 -5.93 -0.67
N ALA A 162 21.95 -4.64 -0.66
CA ALA A 162 22.75 -3.53 -0.14
C ALA A 162 22.59 -3.31 1.39
N GLY A 163 21.85 -4.18 2.10
CA GLY A 163 21.62 -4.07 3.55
C GLY A 163 20.58 -3.02 3.95
N ALA A 164 19.75 -2.58 3.02
CA ALA A 164 18.61 -1.70 3.29
C ALA A 164 17.28 -2.47 3.43
N ASP A 165 16.30 -1.83 4.05
CA ASP A 165 14.97 -2.41 4.30
C ASP A 165 13.97 -2.14 3.18
N ASP A 166 14.15 -1.04 2.44
CA ASP A 166 13.27 -0.59 1.35
C ASP A 166 14.08 0.24 0.32
N ALA A 167 13.45 0.58 -0.81
CA ALA A 167 14.03 1.49 -1.80
C ALA A 167 13.10 2.66 -2.08
N ILE A 168 13.66 3.86 -2.26
CA ILE A 168 12.96 5.09 -2.63
C ILE A 168 13.14 5.33 -4.12
N PHE A 169 12.04 5.51 -4.84
CA PHE A 169 12.05 5.88 -6.25
C PHE A 169 12.02 7.39 -6.41
N LEU A 170 12.70 7.86 -7.46
CA LEU A 170 12.47 9.17 -8.04
C LEU A 170 11.59 9.03 -9.27
N ASP A 171 10.87 10.09 -9.64
CA ASP A 171 10.17 10.19 -10.92
C ASP A 171 11.14 10.46 -12.08
N THR A 172 10.64 10.61 -13.31
CA THR A 172 11.50 10.84 -14.49
C THR A 172 12.13 12.23 -14.48
N ALA A 173 11.55 13.20 -13.78
CA ALA A 173 12.11 14.54 -13.59
C ALA A 173 13.17 14.60 -12.48
N GLY A 174 13.32 13.56 -11.66
CA GLY A 174 14.26 13.50 -10.55
C GLY A 174 13.70 13.93 -9.20
N HIS A 175 12.37 14.12 -9.11
CA HIS A 175 11.73 14.37 -7.82
C HIS A 175 11.47 13.05 -7.09
N VAL A 176 11.46 13.11 -5.77
CA VAL A 176 11.10 11.97 -4.93
C VAL A 176 9.67 11.54 -5.21
N SER A 177 9.47 10.25 -5.45
CA SER A 177 8.15 9.65 -5.63
C SER A 177 7.72 8.93 -4.35
N GLU A 178 7.91 7.63 -4.29
CA GLU A 178 7.50 6.80 -3.16
C GLU A 178 8.48 5.64 -2.94
N ALA A 179 8.31 4.86 -1.87
CA ALA A 179 9.08 3.64 -1.67
C ALA A 179 8.44 2.46 -2.43
N THR A 180 9.03 1.24 -2.31
CA THR A 180 8.59 0.07 -3.09
C THR A 180 7.12 -0.30 -2.86
N ALA A 181 6.58 -0.04 -1.66
CA ALA A 181 5.20 -0.33 -1.29
C ALA A 181 4.65 0.65 -0.23
N SER A 182 5.22 1.86 -0.14
CA SER A 182 4.88 2.85 0.90
C SER A 182 5.04 4.26 0.35
N ASN A 183 4.17 5.18 0.78
CA ASN A 183 4.39 6.61 0.55
C ASN A 183 5.41 7.15 1.55
N LEU A 184 5.99 8.31 1.24
CA LEU A 184 7.03 8.96 2.03
C LEU A 184 6.55 10.31 2.54
N PHE A 185 6.95 10.64 3.76
CA PHE A 185 6.84 11.96 4.37
C PHE A 185 8.19 12.42 4.90
N ALA A 186 8.48 13.71 4.76
CA ALA A 186 9.68 14.37 5.27
C ALA A 186 9.30 15.62 6.06
N LEU A 187 9.90 15.82 7.23
CA LEU A 187 9.74 17.04 8.03
C LEU A 187 10.88 18.00 7.68
N LEU A 188 10.56 19.09 7.00
CA LEU A 188 11.48 20.12 6.52
C LEU A 188 11.04 21.46 7.10
N ASP A 189 11.92 22.12 7.83
CA ASP A 189 11.65 23.42 8.46
C ASP A 189 10.35 23.49 9.26
N GLY A 190 9.99 22.36 9.90
CA GLY A 190 8.74 22.23 10.69
C GLY A 190 7.49 21.94 9.87
N ILE A 191 7.57 21.82 8.54
CA ILE A 191 6.47 21.48 7.65
C ILE A 191 6.60 20.01 7.25
N LEU A 192 5.51 19.26 7.36
CA LEU A 192 5.44 17.87 6.89
C LEU A 192 5.14 17.84 5.39
N VAL A 193 6.13 17.44 4.60
CA VAL A 193 6.05 17.39 3.13
C VAL A 193 5.86 15.95 2.65
N THR A 194 4.99 15.76 1.67
CA THR A 194 4.86 14.49 0.94
C THR A 194 4.77 14.76 -0.56
N PRO A 195 5.39 13.91 -1.41
CA PRO A 195 5.28 14.05 -2.86
C PRO A 195 3.82 14.05 -3.33
N PRO A 196 3.45 14.92 -4.30
CA PRO A 196 2.10 14.97 -4.85
C PRO A 196 1.84 13.75 -5.75
N LEU A 197 0.57 13.45 -6.01
CA LEU A 197 0.19 12.34 -6.88
C LEU A 197 0.76 12.45 -8.30
N GLY A 198 1.07 13.67 -8.75
CA GLY A 198 1.70 13.95 -10.04
C GLY A 198 3.10 13.33 -10.21
N CYS A 199 3.80 13.00 -9.13
CA CYS A 199 5.08 12.27 -9.17
C CYS A 199 4.91 10.75 -9.32
N GLY A 200 3.79 10.26 -9.84
CA GLY A 200 3.50 8.84 -10.02
C GLY A 200 3.20 8.07 -8.73
N VAL A 201 2.91 8.80 -7.66
CA VAL A 201 2.68 8.27 -6.31
C VAL A 201 1.30 7.60 -6.22
N LEU A 202 1.25 6.44 -5.57
CA LEU A 202 -0.03 5.83 -5.23
C LEU A 202 -0.81 6.70 -4.22
N PRO A 203 -2.13 6.97 -4.43
CA PRO A 203 -2.98 7.64 -3.45
C PRO A 203 -3.19 6.71 -2.23
N GLY A 204 -2.23 6.74 -1.31
CA GLY A 204 -2.18 5.86 -0.14
C GLY A 204 -3.28 6.17 0.86
N ILE A 205 -3.96 5.12 1.38
CA ILE A 205 -5.01 5.29 2.42
C ILE A 205 -4.37 5.79 3.73
N THR A 206 -3.23 5.23 4.12
CA THR A 206 -2.48 5.70 5.29
C THR A 206 -1.91 7.10 5.05
N ARG A 207 -1.42 7.42 3.83
CA ARG A 207 -1.00 8.77 3.44
C ARG A 207 -2.13 9.79 3.63
N ALA A 208 -3.31 9.52 3.11
CA ALA A 208 -4.48 10.39 3.26
C ALA A 208 -4.88 10.56 4.75
N THR A 209 -4.78 9.49 5.53
CA THR A 209 -5.05 9.54 6.97
C THR A 209 -4.04 10.42 7.71
N VAL A 210 -2.74 10.35 7.39
CA VAL A 210 -1.70 11.22 7.98
C VAL A 210 -1.98 12.69 7.66
N LEU A 211 -2.29 13.02 6.40
CA LEU A 211 -2.64 14.38 6.00
C LEU A 211 -3.88 14.91 6.75
N ALA A 212 -4.88 14.04 6.97
CA ALA A 212 -6.08 14.40 7.73
C ALA A 212 -5.81 14.59 9.24
N LEU A 213 -4.81 13.90 9.81
CA LEU A 213 -4.44 14.02 11.22
C LEU A 213 -3.57 15.27 11.50
N ALA A 214 -2.81 15.75 10.52
CA ALA A 214 -1.84 16.82 10.69
C ALA A 214 -2.42 18.10 11.35
N PRO A 215 -3.61 18.62 10.91
CA PRO A 215 -4.19 19.80 11.55
C PRO A 215 -4.54 19.61 13.03
N ALA A 216 -5.05 18.42 13.41
CA ALA A 216 -5.39 18.10 14.78
C ALA A 216 -4.15 17.98 15.70
N LEU A 217 -2.99 17.68 15.11
CA LEU A 217 -1.70 17.65 15.78
C LEU A 217 -0.98 19.02 15.79
N GLY A 218 -1.56 20.05 15.16
CA GLY A 218 -0.95 21.37 15.02
C GLY A 218 0.27 21.38 14.09
N ILE A 219 0.36 20.40 13.17
CA ILE A 219 1.48 20.25 12.23
C ILE A 219 1.04 20.72 10.86
N ALA A 220 1.75 21.71 10.29
CA ALA A 220 1.55 22.12 8.91
C ALA A 220 1.98 20.99 7.98
N ALA A 221 1.14 20.66 6.98
CA ALA A 221 1.45 19.62 6.01
C ALA A 221 1.14 20.11 4.59
N GLU A 222 1.99 19.75 3.64
CA GLU A 222 1.82 20.11 2.23
C GLU A 222 2.18 18.98 1.28
N GLU A 223 1.51 18.97 0.15
CA GLU A 223 1.82 18.13 -0.99
C GLU A 223 2.61 18.97 -2.00
N ARG A 224 3.90 18.70 -2.14
CA ARG A 224 4.76 19.35 -3.14
C ARG A 224 5.85 18.42 -3.66
N GLU A 225 6.38 18.74 -4.80
CA GLU A 225 7.59 18.10 -5.31
C GLU A 225 8.73 18.24 -4.29
N LEU A 226 9.50 17.18 -4.13
CA LEU A 226 10.61 17.07 -3.20
C LEU A 226 11.84 16.64 -4.00
N ALA A 227 12.84 17.49 -4.05
CA ALA A 227 14.08 17.17 -4.73
C ALA A 227 14.91 16.19 -3.87
N GLU A 228 15.65 15.27 -4.52
CA GLU A 228 16.47 14.28 -3.82
C GLU A 228 17.42 14.89 -2.77
N PRO A 229 18.12 16.03 -3.02
CA PRO A 229 19.00 16.65 -2.02
C PRO A 229 18.28 17.12 -0.74
N GLU A 230 16.98 17.43 -0.81
CA GLU A 230 16.20 17.86 0.35
C GLU A 230 16.01 16.73 1.39
N LEU A 231 16.14 15.46 0.95
CA LEU A 231 16.05 14.31 1.86
C LEU A 231 17.11 14.38 2.97
N ALA A 232 18.31 14.88 2.66
CA ALA A 232 19.41 15.04 3.62
C ALA A 232 19.15 16.18 4.63
N ALA A 233 18.29 17.15 4.29
CA ALA A 233 17.93 18.27 5.16
C ALA A 233 16.75 17.95 6.08
N ALA A 234 16.04 16.82 5.86
CA ALA A 234 14.90 16.47 6.67
C ALA A 234 15.28 16.16 8.11
N SER A 235 14.59 16.79 9.07
CA SER A 235 14.80 16.53 10.49
C SER A 235 14.19 15.20 10.93
N GLU A 236 13.10 14.76 10.27
CA GLU A 236 12.46 13.47 10.46
C GLU A 236 11.90 12.97 9.12
N MET A 237 11.82 11.66 8.95
CA MET A 237 11.13 11.05 7.82
C MET A 237 10.40 9.78 8.27
N PHE A 238 9.33 9.43 7.57
CA PHE A 238 8.65 8.16 7.76
C PHE A 238 7.99 7.65 6.47
N LEU A 239 7.78 6.35 6.43
CA LEU A 239 7.04 5.67 5.37
C LEU A 239 5.65 5.26 5.85
N THR A 240 4.67 5.22 4.93
CA THR A 240 3.29 4.87 5.27
C THR A 240 2.73 3.78 4.36
N SER A 241 2.13 2.76 4.95
CA SER A 241 1.35 1.74 4.24
C SER A 241 0.32 1.09 5.16
N SER A 242 -0.65 0.36 4.60
CA SER A 242 -1.73 -0.25 5.40
C SER A 242 -1.23 -1.31 6.39
N ILE A 243 -0.10 -1.96 6.14
CA ILE A 243 0.43 -3.02 7.01
C ILE A 243 1.50 -2.49 7.97
N ARG A 244 2.42 -1.64 7.49
CA ARG A 244 3.44 -1.01 8.34
C ARG A 244 2.89 0.16 9.15
N GLU A 245 1.72 0.68 8.75
CA GLU A 245 1.13 1.91 9.26
C GLU A 245 2.10 3.08 9.05
N ILE A 246 2.71 3.58 10.10
CA ILE A 246 3.73 4.63 10.06
C ILE A 246 5.04 4.03 10.57
N ALA A 247 6.07 3.99 9.74
CA ALA A 247 7.39 3.45 10.07
C ALA A 247 8.45 4.54 9.94
N PRO A 248 9.22 4.88 10.99
CA PRO A 248 10.28 5.87 10.93
C PRO A 248 11.33 5.49 9.87
N LEU A 249 11.68 6.41 8.99
CA LEU A 249 12.79 6.28 8.05
C LEU A 249 13.98 7.01 8.64
N VAL A 250 14.97 6.26 9.13
CA VAL A 250 16.05 6.80 9.95
C VAL A 250 17.37 6.98 9.20
N ARG A 251 17.48 6.37 8.01
CA ARG A 251 18.69 6.48 7.18
C ARG A 251 18.35 6.20 5.71
N ILE A 252 18.95 6.94 4.83
CA ILE A 252 18.95 6.66 3.38
C ILE A 252 20.40 6.45 2.98
N GLU A 253 20.75 5.25 2.48
CA GLU A 253 22.11 4.82 2.17
C GLU A 253 23.07 5.08 3.37
N THR A 254 23.97 6.05 3.25
CA THR A 254 24.90 6.46 4.31
C THR A 254 24.44 7.69 5.09
N ILE A 255 23.37 8.36 4.64
CA ILE A 255 22.89 9.62 5.21
C ILE A 255 21.90 9.31 6.34
N ALA A 256 22.24 9.67 7.57
CA ALA A 256 21.29 9.62 8.68
C ALA A 256 20.24 10.73 8.55
N ILE A 257 18.98 10.41 8.80
CA ILE A 257 17.88 11.39 8.83
C ILE A 257 17.78 11.93 10.26
N GLY A 258 17.93 13.24 10.40
CA GLY A 258 17.94 13.91 11.70
C GLY A 258 18.95 13.25 12.65
N THR A 259 18.45 12.70 13.76
CA THR A 259 19.30 12.00 14.76
C THR A 259 19.56 10.52 14.45
N GLY A 260 19.07 10.00 13.31
CA GLY A 260 19.12 8.57 12.98
C GLY A 260 18.17 7.71 13.82
N ARG A 261 17.15 8.31 14.42
CA ARG A 261 16.14 7.67 15.25
C ARG A 261 14.74 8.21 14.95
N CYS A 262 13.70 7.54 15.46
CA CYS A 262 12.35 8.08 15.42
C CYS A 262 12.31 9.43 16.15
N GLY A 263 11.85 10.46 15.45
CA GLY A 263 11.71 11.79 16.02
C GLY A 263 10.34 12.02 16.68
N PRO A 264 10.19 13.12 17.43
CA PRO A 264 8.96 13.39 18.20
C PRO A 264 7.73 13.61 17.33
N VAL A 265 7.85 14.24 16.15
CA VAL A 265 6.73 14.46 15.24
C VAL A 265 6.27 13.14 14.63
N THR A 266 7.18 12.30 14.19
CA THR A 266 6.87 10.94 13.71
C THR A 266 6.16 10.13 14.79
N GLN A 267 6.61 10.22 16.06
CA GLN A 267 5.97 9.51 17.17
C GLN A 267 4.55 10.01 17.42
N GLN A 268 4.28 11.31 17.34
CA GLN A 268 2.92 11.86 17.46
C GLN A 268 1.98 11.29 16.41
N PHE A 269 2.44 11.16 15.15
CA PHE A 269 1.63 10.53 14.10
C PHE A 269 1.41 9.04 14.34
N ILE A 270 2.41 8.31 14.82
CA ILE A 270 2.27 6.90 15.20
C ILE A 270 1.18 6.73 16.25
N ASP A 271 1.22 7.53 17.31
CA ASP A 271 0.28 7.44 18.44
C ASP A 271 -1.14 7.82 18.00
N ALA A 272 -1.29 8.93 17.25
CA ALA A 272 -2.57 9.40 16.74
C ALA A 272 -3.19 8.40 15.75
N TYR A 273 -2.39 7.84 14.84
CA TYR A 273 -2.86 6.82 13.90
C TYR A 273 -3.31 5.55 14.62
N ALA A 274 -2.52 5.08 15.59
CA ALA A 274 -2.87 3.90 16.38
C ALA A 274 -4.14 4.11 17.21
N ALA A 275 -4.37 5.32 17.74
CA ALA A 275 -5.62 5.68 18.43
C ALA A 275 -6.80 5.60 17.45
N LEU A 276 -6.69 6.22 16.28
CA LEU A 276 -7.73 6.21 15.26
C LEU A 276 -8.08 4.78 14.80
N VAL A 277 -7.08 3.93 14.58
CA VAL A 277 -7.30 2.51 14.23
C VAL A 277 -8.02 1.77 15.36
N ARG A 278 -7.69 2.06 16.63
CA ARG A 278 -8.42 1.48 17.76
C ARG A 278 -9.88 1.91 17.76
N ASP A 279 -10.13 3.18 17.58
CA ASP A 279 -11.49 3.76 17.65
C ASP A 279 -12.38 3.26 16.50
N GLU A 280 -11.85 3.20 15.26
CA GLU A 280 -12.61 2.73 14.09
C GLU A 280 -12.76 1.20 14.01
N CYS A 281 -11.88 0.44 14.67
CA CYS A 281 -11.90 -1.03 14.67
C CYS A 281 -12.36 -1.62 16.02
N HIS A 282 -13.11 -0.88 16.82
CA HIS A 282 -13.85 -1.43 17.94
C HIS A 282 -15.09 -2.15 17.38
N ALA A 283 -15.18 -3.47 17.63
CA ALA A 283 -16.38 -4.28 17.37
C ALA A 283 -17.27 -4.28 18.60
#